data_662d63de145fa0032a5ac3dab6504fc5
#
_entry.id   662d63de145fa0032a5ac3dab6504fc5
#
_cell.length_a   1.000
_cell.length_b   1.000
_cell.length_c   1.000
_cell.angle_alpha   90.00
_cell.angle_beta   90.00
_cell.angle_gamma   90.00
#
_symmetry.space_group_name_H-M   'P 1'
#
loop_
_entity.id
_entity.type
_entity.pdbx_description
1 polymer ?
#
loop_
_entity_poly.entity_id
_entity_poly.type
_entity_poly.pdbx_seq_one_letter_code
_entity_poly.pdbx_strand_id
1 'polypeptide(L)'
;MSGFPLELLLVIFRALDEKFSNSSFLYCLLLLKFQPDDKGIVVIRERDVRNLEGYQGSFSSLKQVLLFLEKPLILTRGVHFQSITGLNRSKRGQVSFKFTTQSSALFNECRQLLYFWKWFHLFGVRSANAKFFLSNFLYMVGVNNVMALFDARNFQILEAYFDRPEVEISFTSDILEDLFYQNVRGRSLSTIKDGIFRPIEEEFSLSDIPLSPCSVIREKKLYLRLKFDPIKAKNFN
;
A
#
# COMPACT_ATOMS: atom_id res chain seq x y z
N MET A 1 -3.75 10.13 17.89
CA MET A 1 -4.51 10.77 16.77
C MET A 1 -3.95 10.42 15.39
N SER A 2 -3.55 9.19 15.12
CA SER A 2 -2.81 8.84 13.89
C SER A 2 -3.49 7.81 12.99
N GLY A 3 -4.68 7.34 13.33
CA GLY A 3 -5.36 6.31 12.51
C GLY A 3 -6.03 6.81 11.23
N PHE A 4 -6.51 8.03 11.21
CA PHE A 4 -7.37 8.54 10.14
C PHE A 4 -6.75 8.54 8.73
N PRO A 5 -5.50 8.98 8.49
CA PRO A 5 -4.93 8.98 7.14
C PRO A 5 -4.68 7.57 6.59
N LEU A 6 -4.30 6.64 7.44
CA LEU A 6 -4.03 5.25 7.06
C LEU A 6 -5.31 4.50 6.73
N GLU A 7 -6.36 4.67 7.53
CA GLU A 7 -7.68 4.13 7.25
C GLU A 7 -8.23 4.69 5.94
N LEU A 8 -8.06 5.98 5.71
CA LEU A 8 -8.48 6.66 4.51
C LEU A 8 -7.78 6.08 3.27
N LEU A 9 -6.46 5.90 3.33
CA LEU A 9 -5.69 5.31 2.24
C LEU A 9 -6.18 3.90 1.90
N LEU A 10 -6.42 3.07 2.92
CA LEU A 10 -6.92 1.71 2.75
C LEU A 10 -8.31 1.68 2.12
N VAL A 11 -9.20 2.56 2.56
CA VAL A 11 -10.56 2.67 2.00
C VAL A 11 -10.51 3.09 0.53
N ILE A 12 -9.67 4.06 0.18
CA ILE A 12 -9.49 4.51 -1.21
C ILE A 12 -8.95 3.36 -2.07
N PHE A 13 -7.92 2.66 -1.59
CA PHE A 13 -7.29 1.57 -2.32
C PHE A 13 -8.25 0.41 -2.57
N ARG A 14 -9.08 0.06 -1.58
CA ARG A 14 -10.12 -0.95 -1.74
C ARG A 14 -11.17 -0.53 -2.75
N ALA A 15 -11.69 0.69 -2.63
CA ALA A 15 -12.69 1.21 -3.57
C ALA A 15 -12.19 1.24 -5.02
N LEU A 16 -10.88 1.49 -5.20
CA LEU A 16 -10.23 1.43 -6.50
C LEU A 16 -10.11 0.00 -7.03
N ASP A 17 -9.58 -0.93 -6.23
CA ASP A 17 -9.31 -2.31 -6.65
C ASP A 17 -10.60 -3.11 -6.85
N GLU A 18 -11.67 -2.81 -6.11
CA GLU A 18 -13.01 -3.38 -6.33
C GLU A 18 -13.58 -2.99 -7.70
N LYS A 19 -13.25 -1.81 -8.20
CA LYS A 19 -13.77 -1.29 -9.47
C LYS A 19 -12.85 -1.54 -10.66
N PHE A 20 -11.55 -1.44 -10.45
CA PHE A 20 -10.54 -1.57 -11.49
C PHE A 20 -9.35 -2.36 -10.96
N SER A 21 -9.03 -3.47 -11.56
CA SER A 21 -7.90 -4.30 -11.15
C SER A 21 -6.59 -3.49 -11.09
N ASN A 22 -5.84 -3.64 -10.00
CA ASN A 22 -4.55 -2.96 -9.73
C ASN A 22 -4.60 -1.42 -9.73
N SER A 23 -5.75 -0.82 -9.49
CA SER A 23 -5.89 0.65 -9.52
C SER A 23 -5.37 1.32 -8.27
N SER A 24 -5.32 0.64 -7.14
CA SER A 24 -4.62 1.10 -5.95
C SER A 24 -3.13 1.30 -6.22
N PHE A 25 -2.51 0.38 -6.96
CA PHE A 25 -1.11 0.50 -7.37
C PHE A 25 -0.90 1.68 -8.32
N LEU A 26 -1.77 1.83 -9.33
CA LEU A 26 -1.74 2.99 -10.21
C LEU A 26 -1.87 4.30 -9.44
N TYR A 27 -2.81 4.39 -8.51
CA TYR A 27 -2.99 5.59 -7.68
C TYR A 27 -1.76 5.88 -6.81
N CYS A 28 -1.16 4.85 -6.24
CA CYS A 28 0.12 4.95 -5.53
C CYS A 28 1.22 5.54 -6.44
N LEU A 29 1.35 5.04 -7.67
CA LEU A 29 2.32 5.56 -8.64
C LEU A 29 2.02 7.02 -9.04
N LEU A 30 0.75 7.38 -9.19
CA LEU A 30 0.35 8.76 -9.49
C LEU A 30 0.83 9.71 -8.40
N LEU A 31 0.61 9.36 -7.14
CA LEU A 31 1.05 10.17 -6.00
C LEU A 31 2.58 10.26 -5.88
N LEU A 32 3.29 9.17 -6.16
CA LEU A 32 4.75 9.11 -5.97
C LEU A 32 5.56 9.71 -7.13
N LYS A 33 5.07 9.60 -8.37
CA LYS A 33 5.86 9.90 -9.58
C LYS A 33 5.51 11.23 -10.24
N PHE A 34 4.25 11.66 -10.13
CA PHE A 34 3.79 12.83 -10.85
C PHE A 34 3.67 14.03 -9.92
N GLN A 35 4.64 14.94 -10.04
CA GLN A 35 4.63 16.19 -9.27
C GLN A 35 3.83 17.25 -10.03
N PRO A 36 3.04 18.06 -9.33
CA PRO A 36 2.40 19.22 -9.93
C PRO A 36 3.42 20.28 -10.35
N ASP A 37 3.11 21.02 -11.39
CA ASP A 37 3.83 22.22 -11.78
C ASP A 37 3.56 23.40 -10.82
N ASP A 38 4.14 24.58 -11.11
CA ASP A 38 3.98 25.79 -10.30
C ASP A 38 2.52 26.26 -10.19
N LYS A 39 1.64 25.82 -11.08
CA LYS A 39 0.18 26.08 -11.06
C LYS A 39 -0.61 24.97 -10.38
N GLY A 40 0.08 23.98 -9.82
CA GLY A 40 -0.52 22.80 -9.20
C GLY A 40 -1.11 21.81 -10.21
N ILE A 41 -0.72 21.87 -11.49
CA ILE A 41 -1.24 21.00 -12.53
C ILE A 41 -0.31 19.82 -12.74
N VAL A 42 -0.87 18.62 -12.70
CA VAL A 42 -0.20 17.39 -13.09
C VAL A 42 -0.52 17.10 -14.55
N VAL A 43 0.48 16.80 -15.35
CA VAL A 43 0.35 16.42 -16.76
C VAL A 43 0.91 15.03 -16.97
N ILE A 44 0.10 14.12 -17.52
CA ILE A 44 0.51 12.75 -17.84
C ILE A 44 0.32 12.53 -19.34
N ARG A 45 1.39 12.10 -20.01
CA ARG A 45 1.37 11.71 -21.42
C ARG A 45 1.29 10.20 -21.55
N GLU A 46 0.78 9.72 -22.67
CA GLU A 46 0.69 8.28 -22.94
C GLU A 46 2.04 7.56 -22.80
N ARG A 47 3.13 8.20 -23.23
CA ARG A 47 4.49 7.66 -23.08
C ARG A 47 4.92 7.51 -21.62
N ASP A 48 4.45 8.41 -20.73
CA ASP A 48 4.80 8.40 -19.32
C ASP A 48 4.18 7.17 -18.64
N VAL A 49 2.98 6.78 -19.08
CA VAL A 49 2.28 5.57 -18.58
C VAL A 49 2.99 4.29 -18.99
N ARG A 50 3.51 4.23 -20.21
CA ARG A 50 4.28 3.05 -20.70
C ARG A 50 5.58 2.83 -19.91
N ASN A 51 6.11 3.91 -19.32
CA ASN A 51 7.34 3.89 -18.53
C ASN A 51 7.09 3.75 -17.01
N LEU A 52 5.84 3.55 -16.58
CA LEU A 52 5.54 3.30 -15.18
C LEU A 52 5.96 1.89 -14.78
N GLU A 53 6.98 1.79 -13.97
CA GLU A 53 7.52 0.54 -13.46
C GLU A 53 6.44 -0.31 -12.78
N GLY A 54 6.27 -1.56 -13.23
CA GLY A 54 5.30 -2.52 -12.70
C GLY A 54 3.85 -2.26 -13.11
N TYR A 55 3.54 -1.20 -13.84
CA TYR A 55 2.20 -0.94 -14.33
C TYR A 55 2.01 -1.49 -15.76
N GLN A 56 1.13 -2.47 -15.91
CA GLN A 56 0.84 -3.12 -17.20
C GLN A 56 -0.44 -2.59 -17.88
N GLY A 57 -1.08 -1.60 -17.29
CA GLY A 57 -2.32 -1.03 -17.81
C GLY A 57 -2.10 -0.08 -19.00
N SER A 58 -3.17 0.16 -19.74
CA SER A 58 -3.18 1.09 -20.88
C SER A 58 -3.39 2.53 -20.44
N PHE A 59 -3.10 3.49 -21.32
CA PHE A 59 -3.46 4.90 -21.12
C PHE A 59 -4.98 5.09 -21.04
N SER A 60 -5.78 4.23 -21.72
CA SER A 60 -7.24 4.23 -21.60
C SER A 60 -7.68 3.81 -20.19
N SER A 61 -7.06 2.79 -19.61
CA SER A 61 -7.33 2.36 -18.23
C SER A 61 -7.00 3.47 -17.23
N LEU A 62 -5.87 4.16 -17.41
CA LEU A 62 -5.55 5.34 -16.60
C LEU A 62 -6.65 6.39 -16.65
N LYS A 63 -7.18 6.72 -17.84
CA LYS A 63 -8.25 7.70 -17.98
C LYS A 63 -9.51 7.32 -17.21
N GLN A 64 -9.86 6.03 -17.19
CA GLN A 64 -11.02 5.54 -16.44
C GLN A 64 -10.80 5.68 -14.92
N VAL A 65 -9.61 5.35 -14.44
CA VAL A 65 -9.24 5.53 -13.03
C VAL A 65 -9.29 7.01 -12.64
N LEU A 66 -8.75 7.90 -13.48
CA LEU A 66 -8.80 9.35 -13.23
C LEU A 66 -10.22 9.90 -13.17
N LEU A 67 -11.12 9.42 -14.06
CA LEU A 67 -12.54 9.76 -14.01
C LEU A 67 -13.23 9.31 -12.71
N PHE A 68 -12.81 8.19 -12.15
CA PHE A 68 -13.30 7.72 -10.87
C PHE A 68 -12.76 8.57 -9.71
N LEU A 69 -11.47 8.91 -9.74
CA LEU A 69 -10.81 9.72 -8.72
C LEU A 69 -11.28 11.20 -8.71
N GLU A 70 -11.84 11.68 -9.82
CA GLU A 70 -12.43 13.02 -9.90
C GLU A 70 -13.78 13.10 -9.18
N LYS A 71 -14.47 11.96 -9.01
CA LYS A 71 -15.72 11.91 -8.28
C LYS A 71 -15.46 11.82 -6.77
N PRO A 72 -16.28 12.49 -5.95
CA PRO A 72 -16.22 12.31 -4.51
C PRO A 72 -16.50 10.85 -4.12
N LEU A 73 -15.63 10.24 -3.36
CA LEU A 73 -15.86 8.97 -2.70
C LEU A 73 -16.61 9.23 -1.40
N ILE A 74 -17.73 8.55 -1.20
CA ILE A 74 -18.47 8.61 0.05
C ILE A 74 -17.84 7.58 1.00
N LEU A 75 -17.18 8.08 2.02
CA LEU A 75 -16.57 7.25 3.05
C LEU A 75 -17.56 6.97 4.18
N THR A 76 -17.24 6.01 5.03
CA THR A 76 -18.01 5.76 6.26
C THR A 76 -18.15 7.04 7.07
N ARG A 77 -19.34 7.28 7.62
CA ARG A 77 -19.72 8.49 8.38
C ARG A 77 -19.98 9.76 7.54
N GLY A 78 -20.26 9.62 6.25
CA GLY A 78 -20.59 10.76 5.40
C GLY A 78 -19.43 11.69 5.06
N VAL A 79 -18.19 11.27 5.32
CA VAL A 79 -17.01 12.02 4.88
C VAL A 79 -16.85 11.83 3.38
N HIS A 80 -16.67 12.93 2.66
CA HIS A 80 -16.39 12.91 1.24
C HIS A 80 -14.90 13.09 1.01
N PHE A 81 -14.32 12.23 0.17
CA PHE A 81 -12.94 12.34 -0.28
C PHE A 81 -12.90 12.43 -1.80
N GLN A 82 -12.30 13.48 -2.32
CA GLN A 82 -12.06 13.66 -3.74
C GLN A 82 -10.54 13.72 -3.98
N SER A 83 -10.04 12.84 -4.84
CA SER A 83 -8.59 12.73 -5.06
C SER A 83 -8.04 13.78 -6.00
N ILE A 84 -8.76 14.05 -7.08
CA ILE A 84 -8.32 15.01 -8.10
C ILE A 84 -9.47 15.92 -8.52
N THR A 85 -9.12 17.02 -9.17
CA THR A 85 -10.08 17.98 -9.73
C THR A 85 -9.59 18.54 -11.06
N GLY A 86 -10.50 19.04 -11.87
CA GLY A 86 -10.17 19.69 -13.13
C GLY A 86 -9.56 18.76 -14.18
N LEU A 87 -10.05 17.52 -14.27
CA LEU A 87 -9.57 16.55 -15.24
C LEU A 87 -9.81 17.03 -16.68
N ASN A 88 -8.75 17.31 -17.41
CA ASN A 88 -8.78 17.70 -18.81
C ASN A 88 -8.22 16.59 -19.71
N ARG A 89 -9.01 16.17 -20.71
CA ARG A 89 -8.69 15.10 -21.67
C ARG A 89 -8.73 15.60 -23.12
N SER A 90 -8.75 16.90 -23.34
CA SER A 90 -8.95 17.51 -24.67
C SER A 90 -7.79 17.24 -25.63
N LYS A 91 -6.58 17.05 -25.10
CA LYS A 91 -5.40 16.74 -25.92
C LYS A 91 -5.25 15.23 -26.14
N ARG A 92 -5.09 14.83 -27.41
CA ARG A 92 -4.81 13.44 -27.74
C ARG A 92 -3.50 12.96 -27.09
N GLY A 93 -3.53 11.78 -26.46
CA GLY A 93 -2.35 11.20 -25.79
C GLY A 93 -1.88 11.93 -24.53
N GLN A 94 -2.70 12.83 -23.98
CA GLN A 94 -2.38 13.57 -22.76
C GLN A 94 -3.61 13.75 -21.87
N VAL A 95 -3.39 13.76 -20.57
CA VAL A 95 -4.40 14.17 -19.57
C VAL A 95 -3.74 15.15 -18.59
N SER A 96 -4.53 16.05 -18.02
CA SER A 96 -4.06 16.92 -16.94
C SER A 96 -5.14 17.10 -15.88
N PHE A 97 -4.72 17.29 -14.63
CA PHE A 97 -5.58 17.46 -13.46
C PHE A 97 -4.81 18.15 -12.32
N LYS A 98 -5.50 18.42 -11.23
CA LYS A 98 -4.87 18.85 -9.97
C LYS A 98 -5.18 17.85 -8.88
N PHE A 99 -4.20 17.57 -8.02
CA PHE A 99 -4.52 16.91 -6.75
C PHE A 99 -5.29 17.86 -5.86
N THR A 100 -6.26 17.33 -5.13
CA THR A 100 -6.95 18.11 -4.09
C THR A 100 -6.03 18.32 -2.88
N THR A 101 -6.37 19.27 -2.04
CA THR A 101 -5.68 19.47 -0.75
C THR A 101 -5.71 18.21 0.10
N GLN A 102 -6.83 17.45 0.06
CA GLN A 102 -6.97 16.19 0.78
C GLN A 102 -5.95 15.14 0.29
N SER A 103 -5.79 15.00 -1.04
CA SER A 103 -4.78 14.08 -1.62
C SER A 103 -3.36 14.51 -1.29
N SER A 104 -3.07 15.78 -1.31
CA SER A 104 -1.74 16.30 -0.96
C SER A 104 -1.41 16.06 0.51
N ALA A 105 -2.37 16.25 1.40
CA ALA A 105 -2.22 15.92 2.82
C ALA A 105 -1.98 14.43 3.03
N LEU A 106 -2.82 13.58 2.39
CA LEU A 106 -2.68 12.13 2.44
C LEU A 106 -1.30 11.66 1.95
N PHE A 107 -0.80 12.25 0.84
CA PHE A 107 0.54 11.95 0.34
C PHE A 107 1.63 12.29 1.37
N ASN A 108 1.57 13.47 1.96
CA ASN A 108 2.58 13.91 2.92
C ASN A 108 2.61 13.02 4.18
N GLU A 109 1.44 12.62 4.67
CA GLU A 109 1.32 11.79 5.87
C GLU A 109 1.62 10.31 5.61
N CYS A 110 1.27 9.80 4.42
CA CYS A 110 1.38 8.37 4.08
C CYS A 110 2.54 8.05 3.13
N ARG A 111 3.45 8.99 2.86
CA ARG A 111 4.49 8.82 1.85
C ARG A 111 5.29 7.53 1.97
N GLN A 112 5.70 7.18 3.19
CA GLN A 112 6.46 5.95 3.44
C GLN A 112 5.63 4.70 3.12
N LEU A 113 4.36 4.71 3.53
CA LEU A 113 3.44 3.60 3.25
C LEU A 113 3.17 3.42 1.76
N LEU A 114 3.14 4.52 0.99
CA LEU A 114 3.02 4.47 -0.47
C LEU A 114 4.25 3.80 -1.11
N TYR A 115 5.45 4.06 -0.61
CA TYR A 115 6.66 3.36 -1.06
C TYR A 115 6.62 1.87 -0.73
N PHE A 116 6.21 1.49 0.49
CA PHE A 116 6.01 0.09 0.86
C PHE A 116 4.96 -0.58 -0.03
N TRP A 117 3.85 0.10 -0.27
CA TRP A 117 2.78 -0.37 -1.15
C TRP A 117 3.29 -0.66 -2.56
N LYS A 118 4.06 0.28 -3.13
CA LYS A 118 4.70 0.10 -4.42
C LYS A 118 5.63 -1.12 -4.41
N TRP A 119 6.50 -1.20 -3.43
CA TRP A 119 7.49 -2.26 -3.30
C TRP A 119 6.85 -3.64 -3.19
N PHE A 120 5.91 -3.82 -2.25
CA PHE A 120 5.20 -5.09 -2.11
C PHE A 120 4.48 -5.50 -3.39
N HIS A 121 3.89 -4.55 -4.11
CA HIS A 121 3.25 -4.84 -5.39
C HIS A 121 4.24 -5.33 -6.45
N LEU A 122 5.41 -4.69 -6.57
CA LEU A 122 6.45 -5.08 -7.53
C LEU A 122 6.96 -6.50 -7.26
N PHE A 123 7.02 -6.90 -6.00
CA PHE A 123 7.49 -8.21 -5.56
C PHE A 123 6.39 -9.25 -5.36
N GLY A 124 5.22 -9.02 -5.92
CA GLY A 124 4.19 -10.05 -6.05
C GLY A 124 3.12 -10.06 -4.98
N VAL A 125 3.19 -9.25 -3.91
CA VAL A 125 2.12 -9.12 -2.93
C VAL A 125 0.97 -8.32 -3.53
N ARG A 126 -0.19 -8.92 -3.69
CA ARG A 126 -1.36 -8.32 -4.35
C ARG A 126 -2.43 -7.84 -3.38
N SER A 127 -2.65 -8.57 -2.30
CA SER A 127 -3.68 -8.25 -1.31
C SER A 127 -3.47 -6.87 -0.68
N ALA A 128 -4.53 -6.05 -0.68
CA ALA A 128 -4.52 -4.75 -0.02
C ALA A 128 -4.28 -4.88 1.49
N ASN A 129 -4.84 -5.92 2.12
CA ASN A 129 -4.64 -6.18 3.55
C ASN A 129 -3.18 -6.55 3.85
N ALA A 130 -2.56 -7.41 3.01
CA ALA A 130 -1.17 -7.79 3.18
C ALA A 130 -0.23 -6.58 3.07
N LYS A 131 -0.38 -5.79 2.02
CA LYS A 131 0.42 -4.57 1.81
C LYS A 131 0.26 -3.59 2.96
N PHE A 132 -0.97 -3.31 3.35
CA PHE A 132 -1.27 -2.34 4.41
C PHE A 132 -0.70 -2.80 5.75
N PHE A 133 -0.96 -4.05 6.12
CA PHE A 133 -0.50 -4.60 7.38
C PHE A 133 1.02 -4.58 7.49
N LEU A 134 1.71 -5.07 6.47
CA LEU A 134 3.17 -5.14 6.48
C LEU A 134 3.83 -3.78 6.33
N SER A 135 3.21 -2.86 5.59
CA SER A 135 3.68 -1.47 5.53
C SER A 135 3.64 -0.82 6.90
N ASN A 136 2.56 -1.01 7.65
CA ASN A 136 2.47 -0.51 9.02
C ASN A 136 3.47 -1.21 9.95
N PHE A 137 3.61 -2.52 9.81
CA PHE A 137 4.58 -3.28 10.58
C PHE A 137 6.00 -2.75 10.38
N LEU A 138 6.45 -2.62 9.13
CA LEU A 138 7.78 -2.11 8.81
C LEU A 138 7.96 -0.66 9.27
N TYR A 139 6.93 0.17 9.14
CA TYR A 139 6.95 1.53 9.67
C TYR A 139 7.12 1.55 11.21
N MET A 140 6.39 0.70 11.92
CA MET A 140 6.48 0.60 13.38
C MET A 140 7.85 0.11 13.88
N VAL A 141 8.48 -0.80 13.15
CA VAL A 141 9.85 -1.26 13.48
C VAL A 141 10.95 -0.31 12.99
N GLY A 142 10.57 0.86 12.45
CA GLY A 142 11.53 1.94 12.14
C GLY A 142 12.20 1.84 10.78
N VAL A 143 11.71 1.02 9.85
CA VAL A 143 12.19 1.02 8.46
C VAL A 143 11.69 2.27 7.76
N ASN A 144 12.46 3.35 7.82
CA ASN A 144 12.05 4.66 7.31
C ASN A 144 12.45 4.91 5.85
N ASN A 145 13.35 4.10 5.28
CA ASN A 145 13.86 4.33 3.94
C ASN A 145 13.71 3.09 3.05
N VAL A 146 12.56 2.98 2.40
CA VAL A 146 12.26 1.88 1.47
C VAL A 146 13.13 1.93 0.23
N MET A 147 13.56 3.11 -0.21
CA MET A 147 14.44 3.23 -1.38
C MET A 147 15.79 2.55 -1.13
N ALA A 148 16.22 2.52 0.13
CA ALA A 148 17.39 1.73 0.52
C ALA A 148 17.18 0.21 0.39
N LEU A 149 15.95 -0.28 0.42
CA LEU A 149 15.64 -1.70 0.24
C LEU A 149 15.73 -2.17 -1.23
N PHE A 150 15.81 -1.25 -2.19
CA PHE A 150 15.97 -1.59 -3.62
C PHE A 150 17.43 -1.78 -4.05
N ASP A 151 18.40 -1.48 -3.21
CA ASP A 151 19.80 -1.77 -3.47
C ASP A 151 20.12 -3.17 -2.89
N ALA A 152 20.65 -4.09 -3.70
CA ALA A 152 20.97 -5.47 -3.28
C ALA A 152 21.82 -5.55 -2.00
N ARG A 153 22.62 -4.52 -1.70
CA ARG A 153 23.35 -4.38 -0.43
C ARG A 153 22.41 -4.18 0.78
N ASN A 154 21.15 -3.81 0.57
CA ASN A 154 20.23 -3.42 1.62
C ASN A 154 19.38 -4.58 2.13
N PHE A 155 19.36 -5.74 1.45
CA PHE A 155 18.90 -6.98 2.09
C PHE A 155 19.79 -7.38 3.27
N GLN A 156 21.08 -7.09 3.19
CA GLN A 156 21.99 -7.23 4.33
C GLN A 156 21.65 -6.25 5.46
N ILE A 157 21.09 -5.09 5.13
CA ILE A 157 20.60 -4.12 6.13
C ILE A 157 19.30 -4.60 6.76
N LEU A 158 18.39 -5.25 6.02
CA LEU A 158 17.21 -5.90 6.62
C LEU A 158 17.64 -7.03 7.56
N GLU A 159 18.62 -7.85 7.16
CA GLU A 159 19.19 -8.90 7.99
C GLU A 159 19.89 -8.33 9.23
N ALA A 160 20.62 -7.22 9.10
CA ALA A 160 21.27 -6.52 10.22
C ALA A 160 20.29 -5.67 11.05
N TYR A 161 19.24 -5.14 10.44
CA TYR A 161 18.20 -4.36 11.11
C TYR A 161 17.32 -5.25 11.99
N PHE A 162 17.01 -6.43 11.51
CA PHE A 162 16.51 -7.52 12.32
C PHE A 162 17.71 -8.20 12.99
N ASP A 163 18.31 -7.59 14.00
CA ASP A 163 19.38 -8.14 14.88
C ASP A 163 19.12 -9.59 15.34
N ARG A 164 18.02 -10.13 14.91
CA ARG A 164 17.51 -11.49 15.12
C ARG A 164 16.92 -11.99 13.81
N PRO A 165 17.07 -13.28 13.50
CA PRO A 165 16.46 -13.90 12.31
C PRO A 165 14.93 -13.85 12.33
N GLU A 166 14.34 -13.34 13.40
CA GLU A 166 12.90 -13.30 13.60
C GLU A 166 12.51 -12.11 14.48
N VAL A 167 11.52 -11.33 14.01
CA VAL A 167 10.88 -10.26 14.77
C VAL A 167 9.45 -10.68 15.11
N GLU A 168 9.05 -10.55 16.37
CA GLU A 168 7.69 -10.86 16.81
C GLU A 168 7.06 -9.61 17.40
N ILE A 169 5.84 -9.28 16.94
CA ILE A 169 5.00 -8.22 17.50
C ILE A 169 3.67 -8.80 17.95
N SER A 170 3.22 -8.37 19.13
CA SER A 170 1.90 -8.72 19.66
C SER A 170 0.86 -7.67 19.30
N PHE A 171 -0.33 -8.12 18.91
CA PHE A 171 -1.48 -7.28 18.64
C PHE A 171 -2.60 -7.60 19.62
N THR A 172 -3.09 -6.56 20.29
CA THR A 172 -4.35 -6.63 21.04
C THR A 172 -5.53 -6.44 20.09
N SER A 173 -6.73 -6.81 20.51
CA SER A 173 -7.95 -6.59 19.72
C SER A 173 -8.10 -5.13 19.31
N ASP A 174 -7.82 -4.20 20.22
CA ASP A 174 -7.96 -2.76 20.00
C ASP A 174 -7.01 -2.27 18.89
N ILE A 175 -5.75 -2.71 18.90
CA ILE A 175 -4.77 -2.37 17.85
C ILE A 175 -5.21 -2.95 16.50
N LEU A 176 -5.76 -4.17 16.49
CA LEU A 176 -6.27 -4.79 15.27
C LEU A 176 -7.54 -4.08 14.76
N GLU A 177 -8.41 -3.62 15.66
CA GLU A 177 -9.57 -2.80 15.29
C GLU A 177 -9.14 -1.47 14.67
N ASP A 178 -8.13 -0.80 15.20
CA ASP A 178 -7.57 0.43 14.65
C ASP A 178 -6.96 0.21 13.26
N LEU A 179 -6.22 -0.90 13.08
CA LEU A 179 -5.56 -1.23 11.81
C LEU A 179 -6.52 -1.72 10.73
N PHE A 180 -7.59 -2.44 11.11
CA PHE A 180 -8.47 -3.15 10.16
C PHE A 180 -9.95 -2.88 10.43
N TYR A 181 -10.29 -1.71 10.96
CA TYR A 181 -11.59 -1.33 11.52
C TYR A 181 -12.82 -2.03 10.92
N GLN A 182 -12.94 -2.05 9.59
CA GLN A 182 -14.10 -2.66 8.92
C GLN A 182 -14.06 -4.20 8.89
N ASN A 183 -12.87 -4.80 9.04
CA ASN A 183 -12.69 -6.24 8.86
C ASN A 183 -12.58 -7.02 10.16
N VAL A 184 -12.31 -6.37 11.28
CA VAL A 184 -11.99 -7.06 12.53
C VAL A 184 -12.91 -6.73 13.69
N ARG A 185 -13.66 -5.63 13.62
CA ARG A 185 -14.53 -5.20 14.71
C ARG A 185 -15.50 -6.30 15.12
N GLY A 186 -15.47 -6.64 16.40
CA GLY A 186 -16.33 -7.68 16.99
C GLY A 186 -16.02 -9.12 16.56
N ARG A 187 -14.91 -9.35 15.86
CA ARG A 187 -14.47 -10.70 15.48
C ARG A 187 -13.54 -11.29 16.53
N SER A 188 -13.57 -12.62 16.68
CA SER A 188 -12.60 -13.33 17.51
C SER A 188 -11.20 -13.29 16.90
N LEU A 189 -10.14 -13.41 17.72
CA LEU A 189 -8.76 -13.47 17.23
C LEU A 189 -8.52 -14.63 16.26
N SER A 190 -9.20 -15.78 16.45
CA SER A 190 -9.12 -16.89 15.49
C SER A 190 -9.72 -16.52 14.14
N THR A 191 -10.87 -15.86 14.10
CA THR A 191 -11.50 -15.40 12.87
C THR A 191 -10.62 -14.37 12.16
N ILE A 192 -9.96 -13.48 12.91
CA ILE A 192 -9.01 -12.50 12.35
C ILE A 192 -7.79 -13.22 11.78
N LYS A 193 -7.22 -14.17 12.53
CA LYS A 193 -6.10 -14.98 12.08
C LYS A 193 -6.42 -15.69 10.76
N ASP A 194 -7.51 -16.43 10.71
CA ASP A 194 -7.85 -17.24 9.54
C ASP A 194 -8.32 -16.40 8.35
N GLY A 195 -9.02 -15.29 8.59
CA GLY A 195 -9.58 -14.44 7.53
C GLY A 195 -8.64 -13.36 7.00
N ILE A 196 -7.61 -12.97 7.74
CA ILE A 196 -6.69 -11.88 7.36
C ILE A 196 -5.25 -12.37 7.30
N PHE A 197 -4.74 -12.98 8.38
CA PHE A 197 -3.31 -13.30 8.49
C PHE A 197 -2.93 -14.53 7.67
N ARG A 198 -3.75 -15.57 7.65
CA ARG A 198 -3.49 -16.76 6.84
C ARG A 198 -3.40 -16.44 5.33
N PRO A 199 -4.32 -15.67 4.72
CA PRO A 199 -4.15 -15.21 3.35
C PRO A 199 -2.87 -14.40 3.11
N ILE A 200 -2.45 -13.60 4.09
CA ILE A 200 -1.18 -12.85 4.02
C ILE A 200 0.01 -13.84 4.02
N GLU A 201 0.01 -14.81 4.93
CA GLU A 201 1.06 -15.84 5.01
C GLU A 201 1.18 -16.63 3.70
N GLU A 202 0.03 -17.06 3.14
CA GLU A 202 -0.04 -17.79 1.87
C GLU A 202 0.49 -16.92 0.70
N GLU A 203 0.08 -15.66 0.61
CA GLU A 203 0.53 -14.75 -0.44
C GLU A 203 2.03 -14.48 -0.35
N PHE A 204 2.58 -14.32 0.85
CA PHE A 204 4.01 -14.13 1.06
C PHE A 204 4.82 -15.40 0.75
N SER A 205 4.26 -16.57 1.01
CA SER A 205 4.92 -17.83 0.64
C SER A 205 5.11 -17.95 -0.88
N LEU A 206 4.20 -17.37 -1.66
CA LEU A 206 4.21 -17.38 -3.13
C LEU A 206 4.95 -16.16 -3.73
N SER A 207 5.28 -15.15 -2.94
CA SER A 207 5.97 -13.95 -3.42
C SER A 207 7.49 -14.15 -3.42
N ASP A 208 8.19 -13.29 -4.18
CA ASP A 208 9.66 -13.25 -4.19
C ASP A 208 10.24 -12.49 -3.00
N ILE A 209 9.41 -11.93 -2.13
CA ILE A 209 9.85 -11.17 -0.97
C ILE A 209 10.50 -12.11 0.04
N PRO A 210 11.75 -11.83 0.49
CA PRO A 210 12.48 -12.68 1.42
C PRO A 210 12.00 -12.53 2.87
N LEU A 211 10.70 -12.46 3.06
CA LEU A 211 10.04 -12.35 4.36
C LEU A 211 8.97 -13.44 4.47
N SER A 212 8.92 -14.11 5.60
CA SER A 212 7.93 -15.14 5.90
C SER A 212 7.13 -14.75 7.15
N PRO A 213 5.96 -14.14 6.97
CA PRO A 213 5.06 -13.86 8.08
C PRO A 213 4.43 -15.16 8.61
N CYS A 214 4.26 -15.25 9.92
CA CYS A 214 3.57 -16.35 10.59
C CYS A 214 2.79 -15.81 11.78
N SER A 215 1.51 -16.09 11.86
CA SER A 215 0.64 -15.63 12.95
C SER A 215 0.33 -16.74 13.95
N VAL A 216 0.41 -16.40 15.24
CA VAL A 216 0.14 -17.32 16.35
C VAL A 216 -0.73 -16.63 17.40
N ILE A 217 -1.72 -17.33 17.95
CA ILE A 217 -2.50 -16.86 19.08
C ILE A 217 -1.94 -17.48 20.36
N ARG A 218 -1.52 -16.62 21.29
CA ARG A 218 -1.06 -17.01 22.63
C ARG A 218 -1.60 -16.02 23.64
N GLU A 219 -2.02 -16.46 24.83
CA GLU A 219 -2.43 -15.60 25.94
C GLU A 219 -3.46 -14.51 25.55
N LYS A 220 -4.45 -14.88 24.72
CA LYS A 220 -5.48 -13.96 24.20
C LYS A 220 -4.93 -12.78 23.41
N LYS A 221 -3.74 -12.92 22.81
CA LYS A 221 -3.15 -11.96 21.89
C LYS A 221 -2.79 -12.64 20.58
N LEU A 222 -2.84 -11.89 19.50
CA LEU A 222 -2.34 -12.33 18.20
C LEU A 222 -0.91 -11.81 18.04
N TYR A 223 -0.01 -12.73 17.78
CA TYR A 223 1.39 -12.43 17.49
C TYR A 223 1.64 -12.63 16.01
N LEU A 224 2.33 -11.68 15.39
CA LEU A 224 2.92 -11.87 14.08
C LEU A 224 4.42 -12.02 14.25
N ARG A 225 4.94 -13.12 13.73
CA ARG A 225 6.35 -13.36 13.51
C ARG A 225 6.70 -13.04 12.09
N LEU A 226 7.76 -12.30 11.90
CA LEU A 226 8.35 -12.06 10.60
C LEU A 226 9.75 -12.66 10.58
N LYS A 227 9.94 -13.68 9.77
CA LYS A 227 11.25 -14.31 9.55
C LYS A 227 11.84 -13.82 8.24
N PHE A 228 13.15 -13.62 8.24
CA PHE A 228 13.91 -13.44 7.03
C PHE A 228 14.14 -14.81 6.35
N ASP A 229 13.84 -14.87 5.05
CA ASP A 229 14.05 -16.09 4.24
C ASP A 229 15.36 -15.98 3.44
N PRO A 230 16.45 -16.63 3.91
CA PRO A 230 17.74 -16.53 3.26
C PRO A 230 17.78 -17.22 1.89
N ILE A 231 16.85 -18.15 1.61
CA ILE A 231 16.77 -18.84 0.32
C ILE A 231 16.23 -17.88 -0.72
N LYS A 232 15.11 -17.19 -0.39
CA LYS A 232 14.53 -16.16 -1.28
C LYS A 232 15.49 -14.99 -1.48
N ALA A 233 16.22 -14.59 -0.43
CA ALA A 233 17.20 -13.51 -0.53
C ALA A 233 18.33 -13.80 -1.52
N LYS A 234 18.77 -15.06 -1.64
CA LYS A 234 19.81 -15.46 -2.63
C LYS A 234 19.32 -15.39 -4.08
N ASN A 235 18.03 -15.62 -4.30
CA ASN A 235 17.44 -15.57 -5.63
C ASN A 235 17.11 -14.13 -6.07
N PHE A 236 17.27 -13.17 -5.18
CA PHE A 236 16.97 -11.76 -5.39
C PHE A 236 18.17 -10.96 -5.96
N ASN A 237 19.35 -11.58 -6.03
CA ASN A 237 20.56 -11.07 -6.68
C ASN A 237 20.62 -11.65 -8.11
#